data_1a7b3c301146d2f12a3511d0af908379
#
_entry.id   1a7b3c301146d2f12a3511d0af908379
#
_cell.length_a   1.000
_cell.length_b   1.000
_cell.length_c   1.000
_cell.angle_alpha   90.00
_cell.angle_beta   90.00
_cell.angle_gamma   90.00
#
_symmetry.space_group_name_H-M   'P 1'
#
loop_
_entity.id
_entity.type
_entity.pdbx_description
1 polymer ?
#
loop_
_entity_poly.entity_id
_entity_poly.type
_entity_poly.pdbx_seq_one_letter_code
_entity_poly.pdbx_strand_id
1 'polypeptide(L)'
;MPSQDNLPSSPDSRSELTTWADPVSMDYHMKQWGHPKESTKAFSKFFRNDLLNSSRVIDIGAGAGAATFFLANQFPEVNFIGIDYSDELVTKARRTLSDFDSKNLTFESGDWFNLDKKYRGVDGVISLQTLSWLPEMELPMTQIFNVIRPNWIGLSSLFYEGDISCRVEVDEHTRERKTFYNVYSIKKLNRLATEHGYEVLMADRFDIGIDISKPVNLDLMGTYTEKVQRGLDYQRLQISGPLLMNWYFVSIGKIR
;
A
#
# COMPACT_ATOMS: atom_id res chain seq x y z
N MET A 1 35.50 16.19 -0.90
CA MET A 1 34.28 16.25 -1.69
C MET A 1 34.28 15.06 -2.63
N PRO A 2 33.46 14.03 -2.43
CA PRO A 2 33.29 12.98 -3.43
C PRO A 2 32.33 13.50 -4.50
N SER A 3 32.68 13.23 -5.74
CA SER A 3 31.99 13.63 -6.97
C SER A 3 30.55 13.14 -7.02
N GLN A 4 29.67 14.02 -7.47
CA GLN A 4 28.23 13.78 -7.68
C GLN A 4 27.89 12.96 -8.95
N ASP A 5 28.80 12.18 -9.47
CA ASP A 5 28.60 11.43 -10.71
C ASP A 5 28.62 9.94 -10.42
N ASN A 6 27.46 9.37 -10.09
CA ASN A 6 27.09 7.96 -10.33
C ASN A 6 25.79 7.58 -9.61
N LEU A 7 24.72 8.37 -9.78
CA LEU A 7 23.40 7.80 -9.72
C LEU A 7 23.19 7.11 -11.07
N PRO A 8 22.89 5.81 -11.12
CA PRO A 8 22.49 5.19 -12.37
C PRO A 8 21.24 5.93 -12.84
N SER A 9 21.37 6.59 -13.99
CA SER A 9 20.21 7.06 -14.75
C SER A 9 19.26 5.88 -14.86
N SER A 10 18.10 5.94 -14.19
CA SER A 10 17.13 4.87 -14.19
C SER A 10 16.83 4.50 -15.65
N PRO A 11 17.11 3.28 -16.07
CA PRO A 11 16.43 2.78 -17.25
C PRO A 11 14.94 2.87 -16.94
N ASP A 12 14.15 2.97 -17.94
CA ASP A 12 12.70 3.12 -17.96
C ASP A 12 12.00 2.04 -17.10
N SER A 13 12.21 2.11 -15.78
CA SER A 13 11.66 1.18 -14.77
C SER A 13 10.12 1.21 -14.75
N ARG A 14 9.53 2.17 -15.48
CA ARG A 14 8.09 2.35 -15.61
C ARG A 14 7.44 1.31 -16.52
N SER A 15 8.15 0.82 -17.54
CA SER A 15 7.65 -0.24 -18.42
C SER A 15 7.53 -1.59 -17.72
N GLU A 16 8.18 -1.74 -16.57
CA GLU A 16 8.19 -2.97 -15.76
C GLU A 16 7.16 -2.96 -14.64
N LEU A 17 6.48 -1.84 -14.36
CA LEU A 17 5.47 -1.78 -13.33
C LEU A 17 4.21 -2.54 -13.76
N THR A 18 3.88 -3.55 -12.99
CA THR A 18 2.67 -4.34 -13.19
C THR A 18 1.43 -3.50 -12.87
N THR A 19 0.52 -3.37 -13.82
CA THR A 19 -0.69 -2.54 -13.65
C THR A 19 -1.84 -3.25 -12.93
N TRP A 20 -1.78 -4.57 -12.73
CA TRP A 20 -2.87 -5.36 -12.10
C TRP A 20 -4.24 -5.16 -12.74
N ALA A 21 -4.28 -4.76 -14.01
CA ALA A 21 -5.49 -4.48 -14.75
C ALA A 21 -5.97 -5.67 -15.59
N ASP A 22 -5.29 -6.80 -15.55
CA ASP A 22 -5.73 -8.02 -16.22
C ASP A 22 -7.10 -8.51 -15.68
N PRO A 23 -7.88 -9.26 -16.46
CA PRO A 23 -9.26 -9.64 -16.10
C PRO A 23 -9.37 -10.36 -14.75
N VAL A 24 -8.39 -11.19 -14.39
CA VAL A 24 -8.38 -11.95 -13.11
C VAL A 24 -8.13 -11.02 -11.93
N SER A 25 -7.15 -10.13 -12.05
CA SER A 25 -6.85 -9.12 -11.03
C SER A 25 -8.01 -8.14 -10.90
N MET A 26 -8.64 -7.74 -12.00
CA MET A 26 -9.78 -6.85 -11.99
C MET A 26 -10.98 -7.47 -11.25
N ASP A 27 -11.32 -8.73 -11.52
CA ASP A 27 -12.39 -9.43 -10.79
C ASP A 27 -12.12 -9.47 -9.28
N TYR A 28 -10.88 -9.76 -8.90
CA TYR A 28 -10.46 -9.71 -7.51
C TYR A 28 -10.62 -8.31 -6.88
N HIS A 29 -10.23 -7.25 -7.58
CA HIS A 29 -10.41 -5.87 -7.12
C HIS A 29 -11.89 -5.51 -6.96
N MET A 30 -12.73 -5.90 -7.92
CA MET A 30 -14.14 -5.55 -7.90
C MET A 30 -14.93 -6.21 -6.76
N LYS A 31 -14.60 -7.44 -6.41
CA LYS A 31 -15.21 -8.13 -5.25
C LYS A 31 -15.03 -7.37 -3.94
N GLN A 32 -13.95 -6.60 -3.81
CA GLN A 32 -13.64 -5.87 -2.58
C GLN A 32 -14.52 -4.65 -2.33
N TRP A 33 -15.23 -4.14 -3.36
CA TRP A 33 -16.19 -3.03 -3.17
C TRP A 33 -17.36 -3.42 -2.27
N GLY A 34 -17.83 -4.66 -2.37
CA GLY A 34 -18.86 -5.21 -1.47
C GLY A 34 -18.30 -5.92 -0.23
N HIS A 35 -17.04 -6.37 -0.31
CA HIS A 35 -16.40 -7.18 0.73
C HIS A 35 -14.98 -6.66 1.05
N PRO A 36 -14.87 -5.56 1.82
CA PRO A 36 -13.57 -4.98 2.16
C PRO A 36 -12.70 -5.98 2.92
N LYS A 37 -11.41 -5.99 2.61
CA LYS A 37 -10.42 -6.87 3.25
C LYS A 37 -10.36 -6.64 4.75
N GLU A 38 -10.07 -7.68 5.52
CA GLU A 38 -9.83 -7.56 6.96
C GLU A 38 -8.66 -6.62 7.28
N SER A 39 -7.63 -6.60 6.42
CA SER A 39 -6.51 -5.64 6.54
C SER A 39 -6.99 -4.20 6.38
N THR A 40 -7.91 -3.90 5.47
CA THR A 40 -8.48 -2.55 5.29
C THR A 40 -9.30 -2.13 6.51
N LYS A 41 -10.12 -3.04 7.05
CA LYS A 41 -10.90 -2.79 8.28
C LYS A 41 -10.00 -2.56 9.50
N ALA A 42 -8.93 -3.35 9.63
CA ALA A 42 -7.95 -3.18 10.70
C ALA A 42 -7.16 -1.89 10.54
N PHE A 43 -6.76 -1.55 9.31
CA PHE A 43 -6.08 -0.29 8.98
C PHE A 43 -6.93 0.92 9.39
N SER A 44 -8.22 0.93 9.08
CA SER A 44 -9.13 2.01 9.47
C SER A 44 -9.23 2.20 10.98
N LYS A 45 -9.11 1.12 11.75
CA LYS A 45 -9.09 1.17 13.22
C LYS A 45 -7.77 1.67 13.75
N PHE A 46 -6.65 1.20 13.20
CA PHE A 46 -5.30 1.58 13.60
C PHE A 46 -5.05 3.07 13.39
N PHE A 47 -5.42 3.60 12.22
CA PHE A 47 -5.27 5.02 11.86
C PHE A 47 -6.50 5.89 12.17
N ARG A 48 -7.42 5.40 13.03
CA ARG A 48 -8.68 6.10 13.28
C ARG A 48 -8.48 7.54 13.74
N ASN A 49 -7.56 7.77 14.67
CA ASN A 49 -7.34 9.12 15.22
C ASN A 49 -6.73 10.05 14.17
N ASP A 50 -5.78 9.58 13.37
CA ASP A 50 -5.16 10.37 12.31
C ASP A 50 -6.21 10.73 11.24
N LEU A 51 -7.05 9.78 10.85
CA LEU A 51 -8.13 9.98 9.89
C LEU A 51 -9.19 10.97 10.43
N LEU A 52 -9.65 10.83 11.67
CA LEU A 52 -10.63 11.74 12.26
C LEU A 52 -10.12 13.18 12.40
N ASN A 53 -8.80 13.37 12.54
CA ASN A 53 -8.18 14.68 12.64
C ASN A 53 -7.70 15.24 11.29
N SER A 54 -8.10 14.62 10.19
CA SER A 54 -7.75 15.04 8.84
C SER A 54 -8.95 15.61 8.10
N SER A 55 -8.71 16.61 7.28
CA SER A 55 -9.68 17.13 6.32
C SER A 55 -9.48 16.53 4.92
N ARG A 56 -8.24 16.16 4.58
CA ARG A 56 -7.88 15.68 3.25
C ARG A 56 -6.77 14.62 3.33
N VAL A 57 -7.04 13.45 2.74
CA VAL A 57 -6.13 12.30 2.72
C VAL A 57 -5.97 11.78 1.30
N ILE A 58 -4.74 11.40 0.94
CA ILE A 58 -4.44 10.76 -0.35
C ILE A 58 -4.13 9.28 -0.10
N ASP A 59 -4.74 8.40 -0.88
CA ASP A 59 -4.41 6.97 -0.97
C ASP A 59 -3.59 6.73 -2.24
N ILE A 60 -2.31 6.36 -2.10
CA ILE A 60 -1.40 6.13 -3.20
C ILE A 60 -1.30 4.63 -3.50
N GLY A 61 -1.54 4.28 -4.76
CA GLY A 61 -1.70 2.90 -5.20
C GLY A 61 -3.10 2.38 -4.83
N ALA A 62 -4.12 3.22 -5.06
CA ALA A 62 -5.51 2.93 -4.71
C ALA A 62 -6.11 1.78 -5.52
N GLY A 63 -5.47 1.35 -6.61
CA GLY A 63 -5.97 0.31 -7.50
C GLY A 63 -7.35 0.65 -8.06
N ALA A 64 -8.27 -0.32 -8.06
CA ALA A 64 -9.65 -0.09 -8.46
C ALA A 64 -10.52 0.58 -7.35
N GLY A 65 -9.93 1.15 -6.31
CA GLY A 65 -10.57 2.10 -5.38
C GLY A 65 -11.33 1.50 -4.19
N ALA A 66 -11.43 0.20 -4.06
CA ALA A 66 -12.28 -0.43 -3.04
C ALA A 66 -11.89 -0.08 -1.59
N ALA A 67 -10.59 -0.05 -1.28
CA ALA A 67 -10.10 0.30 0.06
C ALA A 67 -10.36 1.78 0.38
N THR A 68 -10.07 2.67 -0.57
CA THR A 68 -10.33 4.11 -0.43
C THR A 68 -11.82 4.39 -0.26
N PHE A 69 -12.69 3.72 -1.03
CA PHE A 69 -14.15 3.83 -0.90
C PHE A 69 -14.63 3.39 0.49
N PHE A 70 -14.12 2.26 1.00
CA PHE A 70 -14.45 1.82 2.35
C PHE A 70 -14.06 2.88 3.40
N LEU A 71 -12.85 3.46 3.29
CA LEU A 71 -12.40 4.51 4.21
C LEU A 71 -13.26 5.79 4.09
N ALA A 72 -13.59 6.23 2.88
CA ALA A 72 -14.44 7.39 2.65
C ALA A 72 -15.82 7.23 3.29
N ASN A 73 -16.41 6.04 3.23
CA ASN A 73 -17.67 5.74 3.91
C ASN A 73 -17.55 5.69 5.44
N GLN A 74 -16.39 5.28 5.99
CA GLN A 74 -16.15 5.26 7.44
C GLN A 74 -15.85 6.65 8.02
N PHE A 75 -15.33 7.57 7.18
CA PHE A 75 -14.90 8.91 7.57
C PHE A 75 -15.50 9.97 6.63
N PRO A 76 -16.82 10.22 6.72
CA PRO A 76 -17.54 11.06 5.76
C PRO A 76 -17.09 12.54 5.75
N GLU A 77 -16.46 13.03 6.83
CA GLU A 77 -15.95 14.39 6.94
C GLU A 77 -14.54 14.54 6.30
N VAL A 78 -13.90 13.44 5.91
CA VAL A 78 -12.56 13.43 5.31
C VAL A 78 -12.68 13.33 3.79
N ASN A 79 -12.03 14.23 3.07
CA ASN A 79 -11.95 14.17 1.62
C ASN A 79 -10.81 13.25 1.18
N PHE A 80 -11.14 12.18 0.48
CA PHE A 80 -10.17 11.22 -0.04
C PHE A 80 -9.89 11.42 -1.53
N ILE A 81 -8.62 11.27 -1.90
CA ILE A 81 -8.17 11.20 -3.28
C ILE A 81 -7.42 9.88 -3.46
N GLY A 82 -7.99 8.94 -4.20
CA GLY A 82 -7.29 7.73 -4.60
C GLY A 82 -6.44 8.00 -5.85
N ILE A 83 -5.16 7.67 -5.78
CA ILE A 83 -4.22 7.84 -6.91
C ILE A 83 -3.69 6.47 -7.29
N ASP A 84 -3.69 6.16 -8.58
CA ASP A 84 -3.06 4.95 -9.11
C ASP A 84 -2.34 5.25 -10.43
N TYR A 85 -1.29 4.49 -10.70
CA TYR A 85 -0.52 4.61 -11.94
C TYR A 85 -1.28 4.09 -13.15
N SER A 86 -2.15 3.09 -12.95
CA SER A 86 -2.94 2.48 -14.01
C SER A 86 -4.19 3.31 -14.34
N ASP A 87 -4.19 3.94 -15.50
CA ASP A 87 -5.37 4.65 -16.03
C ASP A 87 -6.61 3.74 -16.13
N GLU A 88 -6.40 2.46 -16.39
CA GLU A 88 -7.47 1.48 -16.50
C GLU A 88 -8.12 1.22 -15.13
N LEU A 89 -7.32 1.03 -14.07
CA LEU A 89 -7.82 0.88 -12.71
C LEU A 89 -8.54 2.14 -12.22
N VAL A 90 -7.97 3.32 -12.49
CA VAL A 90 -8.58 4.61 -12.15
C VAL A 90 -9.91 4.81 -12.88
N THR A 91 -9.96 4.49 -14.18
CA THR A 91 -11.21 4.56 -14.96
C THR A 91 -12.26 3.63 -14.39
N LYS A 92 -11.86 2.41 -14.01
CA LYS A 92 -12.76 1.45 -13.37
C LYS A 92 -13.25 1.94 -12.03
N ALA A 93 -12.36 2.49 -11.19
CA ALA A 93 -12.71 3.07 -9.90
C ALA A 93 -13.73 4.22 -10.03
N ARG A 94 -13.48 5.16 -10.95
CA ARG A 94 -14.41 6.27 -11.24
C ARG A 94 -15.79 5.78 -11.69
N ARG A 95 -15.82 4.82 -12.63
CA ARG A 95 -17.06 4.24 -13.12
C ARG A 95 -17.83 3.54 -12.01
N THR A 96 -17.14 2.75 -11.19
CA THR A 96 -17.81 2.06 -10.07
C THR A 96 -18.31 3.05 -9.02
N LEU A 97 -17.51 4.11 -8.71
CA LEU A 97 -17.92 5.15 -7.77
C LEU A 97 -19.19 5.89 -8.21
N SER A 98 -19.42 6.04 -9.54
CA SER A 98 -20.63 6.71 -10.05
C SER A 98 -21.93 5.99 -9.71
N ASP A 99 -21.86 4.73 -9.30
CA ASP A 99 -23.01 3.96 -8.84
C ASP A 99 -23.37 4.24 -7.35
N PHE A 100 -22.55 5.06 -6.66
CA PHE A 100 -22.69 5.39 -5.24
C PHE A 100 -22.77 6.91 -5.04
N ASP A 101 -23.55 7.36 -4.05
CA ASP A 101 -23.63 8.78 -3.64
C ASP A 101 -22.47 9.13 -2.68
N SER A 102 -21.25 9.11 -3.20
CA SER A 102 -20.05 9.46 -2.44
C SER A 102 -19.58 10.87 -2.83
N LYS A 103 -19.59 11.80 -1.89
CA LYS A 103 -19.25 13.22 -2.12
C LYS A 103 -17.83 13.58 -1.69
N ASN A 104 -17.19 12.70 -0.92
CA ASN A 104 -15.89 12.93 -0.29
C ASN A 104 -14.78 12.04 -0.88
N LEU A 105 -14.96 11.51 -2.10
CA LEU A 105 -13.99 10.64 -2.75
C LEU A 105 -13.85 10.98 -4.23
N THR A 106 -12.60 11.07 -4.68
CA THR A 106 -12.25 11.15 -6.10
C THR A 106 -11.11 10.21 -6.43
N PHE A 107 -10.98 9.84 -7.71
CA PHE A 107 -9.85 9.03 -8.19
C PHE A 107 -9.11 9.75 -9.30
N GLU A 108 -7.78 9.70 -9.29
CA GLU A 108 -6.91 10.37 -10.24
C GLU A 108 -5.77 9.43 -10.68
N SER A 109 -5.35 9.57 -11.94
CA SER A 109 -4.12 8.91 -12.39
C SER A 109 -2.91 9.66 -11.85
N GLY A 110 -1.92 8.93 -11.36
CA GLY A 110 -0.70 9.52 -10.83
C GLY A 110 0.39 8.49 -10.56
N ASP A 111 1.61 8.93 -10.68
CA ASP A 111 2.80 8.11 -10.54
C ASP A 111 3.48 8.37 -9.19
N TRP A 112 3.61 7.34 -8.35
CA TRP A 112 4.25 7.48 -7.05
C TRP A 112 5.74 7.87 -7.16
N PHE A 113 6.39 7.54 -8.27
CA PHE A 113 7.77 7.96 -8.53
C PHE A 113 7.90 9.41 -8.96
N ASN A 114 6.79 10.08 -9.32
CA ASN A 114 6.74 11.47 -9.78
C ASN A 114 5.43 12.13 -9.37
N LEU A 115 5.24 12.36 -8.06
CA LEU A 115 4.02 12.93 -7.51
C LEU A 115 3.83 14.40 -7.87
N ASP A 116 2.60 14.79 -8.17
CA ASP A 116 2.25 16.17 -8.51
C ASP A 116 2.22 17.07 -7.26
N LYS A 117 2.81 18.26 -7.38
CA LYS A 117 2.83 19.29 -6.34
C LYS A 117 1.44 19.80 -5.96
N LYS A 118 0.40 19.59 -6.77
CA LYS A 118 -1.00 19.92 -6.46
C LYS A 118 -1.51 19.23 -5.20
N TYR A 119 -0.89 18.12 -4.81
CA TYR A 119 -1.22 17.36 -3.60
C TYR A 119 -0.55 17.90 -2.33
N ARG A 120 0.31 18.92 -2.44
CA ARG A 120 0.99 19.49 -1.29
C ARG A 120 -0.01 20.04 -0.27
N GLY A 121 0.25 19.78 1.00
CA GLY A 121 -0.56 20.32 2.10
C GLY A 121 -1.80 19.49 2.44
N VAL A 122 -1.90 18.25 1.95
CA VAL A 122 -2.85 17.29 2.51
C VAL A 122 -2.42 16.90 3.92
N ASP A 123 -3.40 16.54 4.77
CA ASP A 123 -3.11 16.17 6.15
C ASP A 123 -2.41 14.81 6.22
N GLY A 124 -2.89 13.84 5.46
CA GLY A 124 -2.39 12.49 5.47
C GLY A 124 -2.15 11.89 4.10
N VAL A 125 -1.20 10.96 4.05
CA VAL A 125 -0.99 10.05 2.92
C VAL A 125 -1.11 8.63 3.43
N ILE A 126 -1.86 7.80 2.73
CA ILE A 126 -1.94 6.37 3.03
C ILE A 126 -1.54 5.55 1.80
N SER A 127 -1.10 4.32 2.04
CA SER A 127 -0.90 3.34 0.99
C SER A 127 -1.12 1.93 1.54
N LEU A 128 -2.04 1.21 0.91
CA LEU A 128 -2.46 -0.10 1.36
C LEU A 128 -1.95 -1.19 0.42
N GLN A 129 -0.97 -1.96 0.91
CA GLN A 129 -0.42 -3.14 0.22
C GLN A 129 0.21 -2.86 -1.16
N THR A 130 0.68 -1.64 -1.41
CA THR A 130 1.28 -1.26 -2.70
C THR A 130 2.80 -1.22 -2.64
N LEU A 131 3.38 -0.68 -1.56
CA LEU A 131 4.83 -0.43 -1.49
C LEU A 131 5.68 -1.68 -1.77
N SER A 132 5.25 -2.86 -1.30
CA SER A 132 5.98 -4.13 -1.53
C SER A 132 6.02 -4.56 -3.00
N TRP A 133 5.14 -4.03 -3.84
CA TRP A 133 5.11 -4.31 -5.28
C TRP A 133 5.97 -3.36 -6.10
N LEU A 134 6.55 -2.34 -5.47
CA LEU A 134 7.45 -1.41 -6.13
C LEU A 134 8.89 -1.96 -6.15
N PRO A 135 9.69 -1.62 -7.18
CA PRO A 135 11.07 -2.09 -7.30
C PRO A 135 11.97 -1.59 -6.18
N GLU A 136 11.61 -0.45 -5.57
CA GLU A 136 12.35 0.19 -4.49
C GLU A 136 11.41 0.99 -3.57
N MET A 137 11.88 1.35 -2.40
CA MET A 137 11.15 2.14 -1.41
C MET A 137 11.60 3.62 -1.41
N GLU A 138 12.83 3.87 -1.73
CA GLU A 138 13.52 5.14 -1.46
C GLU A 138 12.90 6.30 -2.24
N LEU A 139 12.83 6.20 -3.55
CA LEU A 139 12.30 7.29 -4.38
C LEU A 139 10.80 7.53 -4.12
N PRO A 140 9.91 6.51 -4.08
CA PRO A 140 8.51 6.70 -3.72
C PRO A 140 8.32 7.42 -2.37
N MET A 141 9.02 6.99 -1.32
CA MET A 141 8.90 7.63 -0.02
C MET A 141 9.45 9.06 -0.03
N THR A 142 10.57 9.30 -0.72
CA THR A 142 11.14 10.63 -0.89
C THR A 142 10.17 11.58 -1.61
N GLN A 143 9.39 11.10 -2.58
CA GLN A 143 8.33 11.89 -3.22
C GLN A 143 7.27 12.32 -2.21
N ILE A 144 6.81 11.43 -1.33
CA ILE A 144 5.87 11.80 -0.27
C ILE A 144 6.47 12.87 0.65
N PHE A 145 7.69 12.64 1.15
CA PHE A 145 8.34 13.57 2.09
C PHE A 145 8.60 14.95 1.51
N ASN A 146 9.06 15.04 0.25
CA ASN A 146 9.52 16.30 -0.35
C ASN A 146 8.46 17.02 -1.16
N VAL A 147 7.59 16.29 -1.84
CA VAL A 147 6.58 16.87 -2.74
C VAL A 147 5.27 17.11 -2.00
N ILE A 148 4.71 16.07 -1.39
CA ILE A 148 3.41 16.14 -0.70
C ILE A 148 3.54 16.85 0.65
N ARG A 149 4.51 16.44 1.46
CA ARG A 149 4.78 16.95 2.81
C ARG A 149 3.59 16.84 3.76
N PRO A 150 2.97 15.66 3.89
CA PRO A 150 1.81 15.49 4.75
C PRO A 150 2.20 15.63 6.23
N ASN A 151 1.20 15.74 7.12
CA ASN A 151 1.45 15.74 8.56
C ASN A 151 1.73 14.32 9.08
N TRP A 152 1.09 13.32 8.47
CA TRP A 152 1.27 11.91 8.80
C TRP A 152 1.20 11.02 7.56
N ILE A 153 1.76 9.82 7.67
CA ILE A 153 1.76 8.80 6.61
C ILE A 153 1.39 7.46 7.26
N GLY A 154 0.42 6.77 6.68
CA GLY A 154 0.00 5.43 7.06
C GLY A 154 0.33 4.41 5.97
N LEU A 155 1.13 3.42 6.28
CA LEU A 155 1.51 2.37 5.34
C LEU A 155 0.99 1.01 5.80
N SER A 156 0.48 0.23 4.85
CA SER A 156 0.34 -1.22 5.00
C SER A 156 1.23 -1.90 3.97
N SER A 157 2.26 -2.63 4.42
CA SER A 157 3.19 -3.32 3.53
C SER A 157 3.89 -4.48 4.23
N LEU A 158 4.72 -5.22 3.50
CA LEU A 158 5.60 -6.22 4.08
C LEU A 158 6.84 -5.53 4.64
N PHE A 159 6.98 -5.59 5.96
CA PHE A 159 8.11 -5.01 6.65
C PHE A 159 8.81 -6.02 7.55
N TYR A 160 10.09 -5.75 7.83
CA TYR A 160 10.89 -6.48 8.78
C TYR A 160 11.47 -5.50 9.82
N GLU A 161 11.41 -5.88 11.08
CA GLU A 161 11.82 -5.03 12.22
C GLU A 161 13.33 -4.78 12.28
N GLY A 162 14.12 -5.72 11.73
CA GLY A 162 15.58 -5.62 11.65
C GLY A 162 16.06 -4.70 10.54
N ASP A 163 17.38 -4.54 10.43
CA ASP A 163 18.03 -3.73 9.39
C ASP A 163 18.37 -4.57 8.14
N ILE A 164 17.39 -5.30 7.67
CA ILE A 164 17.49 -6.18 6.50
C ILE A 164 16.26 -5.94 5.63
N SER A 165 16.46 -5.75 4.34
CA SER A 165 15.42 -5.79 3.32
C SER A 165 15.62 -6.98 2.40
N CYS A 166 14.54 -7.64 1.99
CA CYS A 166 14.57 -8.70 1.01
C CYS A 166 13.98 -8.19 -0.30
N ARG A 167 14.72 -8.29 -1.39
CA ARG A 167 14.21 -8.03 -2.74
C ARG A 167 13.77 -9.36 -3.34
N VAL A 168 12.52 -9.44 -3.73
CA VAL A 168 11.91 -10.64 -4.33
C VAL A 168 11.36 -10.24 -5.69
N GLU A 169 11.97 -10.76 -6.75
CA GLU A 169 11.38 -10.73 -8.08
C GLU A 169 10.42 -11.91 -8.22
N VAL A 170 9.30 -11.67 -8.86
CA VAL A 170 8.27 -12.66 -9.11
C VAL A 170 8.07 -12.78 -10.61
N ASP A 171 8.34 -13.97 -11.15
CA ASP A 171 8.03 -14.32 -12.54
C ASP A 171 6.66 -15.00 -12.60
N GLU A 172 5.70 -14.31 -13.17
CA GLU A 172 4.36 -14.86 -13.40
C GLU A 172 4.29 -15.46 -14.82
N HIS A 173 4.60 -16.73 -14.94
CA HIS A 173 4.72 -17.42 -16.23
C HIS A 173 3.42 -17.45 -17.03
N THR A 174 2.27 -17.60 -16.35
CA THR A 174 0.94 -17.63 -17.02
C THR A 174 0.56 -16.27 -17.64
N ARG A 175 1.09 -15.17 -17.10
CA ARG A 175 0.79 -13.81 -17.55
C ARG A 175 1.97 -13.12 -18.23
N GLU A 176 3.07 -13.88 -18.39
CA GLU A 176 4.31 -13.39 -19.02
C GLU A 176 4.79 -12.04 -18.47
N ARG A 177 4.69 -11.86 -17.16
CA ARG A 177 5.07 -10.60 -16.50
C ARG A 177 6.02 -10.83 -15.33
N LYS A 178 6.79 -9.80 -15.05
CA LYS A 178 7.64 -9.70 -13.85
C LYS A 178 7.08 -8.66 -12.91
N THR A 179 7.20 -8.92 -11.62
CA THR A 179 6.80 -7.96 -10.58
C THR A 179 7.70 -8.14 -9.35
N PHE A 180 7.48 -7.35 -8.32
CA PHE A 180 8.20 -7.41 -7.07
C PHE A 180 7.28 -7.84 -5.93
N TYR A 181 7.86 -8.44 -4.90
CA TYR A 181 7.18 -8.71 -3.65
C TYR A 181 8.14 -8.50 -2.47
N ASN A 182 8.58 -7.26 -2.33
CA ASN A 182 9.67 -6.85 -1.46
C ASN A 182 9.25 -6.77 0.00
N VAL A 183 10.19 -7.12 0.89
CA VAL A 183 10.11 -6.89 2.32
C VAL A 183 11.11 -5.79 2.68
N TYR A 184 10.63 -4.69 3.23
CA TYR A 184 11.48 -3.55 3.56
C TYR A 184 11.82 -3.48 5.05
N SER A 185 13.03 -3.02 5.36
CA SER A 185 13.48 -2.76 6.73
C SER A 185 12.76 -1.54 7.31
N ILE A 186 12.10 -1.68 8.47
CA ILE A 186 11.53 -0.56 9.23
C ILE A 186 12.64 0.40 9.66
N LYS A 187 13.82 -0.11 10.06
CA LYS A 187 14.96 0.74 10.45
C LYS A 187 15.49 1.57 9.28
N LYS A 188 15.54 1.00 8.07
CA LYS A 188 15.92 1.74 6.86
C LYS A 188 14.88 2.80 6.52
N LEU A 189 13.60 2.45 6.61
CA LEU A 189 12.50 3.41 6.40
C LEU A 189 12.59 4.57 7.40
N ASN A 190 12.87 4.29 8.67
CA ASN A 190 13.02 5.35 9.69
C ASN A 190 14.22 6.27 9.41
N ARG A 191 15.36 5.72 9.00
CA ARG A 191 16.52 6.55 8.60
C ARG A 191 16.15 7.47 7.44
N LEU A 192 15.54 6.92 6.39
CA LEU A 192 15.08 7.72 5.25
C LEU A 192 14.08 8.79 5.67
N ALA A 193 13.13 8.46 6.53
CA ALA A 193 12.16 9.42 7.06
C ALA A 193 12.87 10.56 7.83
N THR A 194 13.84 10.20 8.69
CA THR A 194 14.59 11.17 9.52
C THR A 194 15.39 12.16 8.67
N GLU A 195 15.99 11.71 7.58
CA GLU A 195 16.70 12.57 6.61
C GLU A 195 15.77 13.65 6.00
N HIS A 196 14.45 13.43 6.03
CA HIS A 196 13.45 14.34 5.50
C HIS A 196 12.57 15.02 6.57
N GLY A 197 12.95 14.93 7.85
CA GLY A 197 12.21 15.57 8.95
C GLY A 197 10.98 14.80 9.41
N TYR A 198 10.95 13.49 9.21
CA TYR A 198 9.91 12.58 9.67
C TYR A 198 10.50 11.47 10.53
N GLU A 199 9.67 10.77 11.27
CA GLU A 199 10.06 9.59 12.05
C GLU A 199 8.96 8.53 12.03
N VAL A 200 9.35 7.27 12.14
CA VAL A 200 8.41 6.17 12.37
C VAL A 200 7.93 6.24 13.81
N LEU A 201 6.65 6.54 13.98
CA LEU A 201 6.02 6.66 15.30
C LEU A 201 5.59 5.30 15.84
N MET A 202 5.11 4.42 14.96
CA MET A 202 4.59 3.10 15.33
C MET A 202 4.74 2.13 14.15
N ALA A 203 5.02 0.88 14.46
CA ALA A 203 5.05 -0.20 13.49
C ALA A 203 4.48 -1.47 14.15
N ASP A 204 3.27 -1.85 13.77
CA ASP A 204 2.58 -2.99 14.35
C ASP A 204 2.31 -4.06 13.30
N ARG A 205 2.53 -5.30 13.71
CA ARG A 205 2.21 -6.46 12.91
C ARG A 205 0.69 -6.66 12.86
N PHE A 206 0.15 -6.78 11.66
CA PHE A 206 -1.25 -7.12 11.46
C PHE A 206 -1.44 -8.64 11.48
N ASP A 207 -2.11 -9.14 12.50
CA ASP A 207 -2.51 -10.54 12.62
C ASP A 207 -3.97 -10.72 12.18
N ILE A 208 -4.19 -11.57 11.18
CA ILE A 208 -5.54 -11.86 10.67
C ILE A 208 -6.28 -12.71 11.71
N GLY A 209 -7.40 -12.18 12.21
CA GLY A 209 -8.21 -12.84 13.26
C GLY A 209 -9.11 -13.97 12.78
N ILE A 210 -9.27 -14.14 11.46
CA ILE A 210 -10.15 -15.14 10.84
C ILE A 210 -9.37 -16.15 10.01
N ASP A 211 -9.99 -17.27 9.68
CA ASP A 211 -9.45 -18.25 8.75
C ASP A 211 -9.72 -17.81 7.31
N ILE A 212 -8.68 -17.70 6.52
CA ILE A 212 -8.76 -17.38 5.09
C ILE A 212 -8.24 -18.59 4.31
N SER A 213 -9.09 -19.11 3.43
CA SER A 213 -8.73 -20.23 2.57
C SER A 213 -7.64 -19.86 1.57
N LYS A 214 -6.79 -20.84 1.24
CA LYS A 214 -5.83 -20.70 0.16
C LYS A 214 -6.58 -20.36 -1.15
N PRO A 215 -6.03 -19.47 -1.99
CA PRO A 215 -6.61 -19.19 -3.30
C PRO A 215 -6.81 -20.45 -4.13
N VAL A 216 -7.99 -20.61 -4.73
CA VAL A 216 -8.26 -21.73 -5.65
C VAL A 216 -7.39 -21.63 -6.90
N ASN A 217 -7.25 -20.40 -7.42
CA ASN A 217 -6.29 -20.12 -8.48
C ASN A 217 -4.92 -19.88 -7.83
N LEU A 218 -4.00 -20.83 -8.01
CA LEU A 218 -2.66 -20.79 -7.43
C LEU A 218 -1.74 -19.75 -8.09
N ASP A 219 -2.11 -19.22 -9.26
CA ASP A 219 -1.40 -18.12 -9.91
C ASP A 219 -1.68 -16.75 -9.24
N LEU A 220 -2.57 -16.72 -8.24
CA LEU A 220 -2.82 -15.52 -7.44
C LEU A 220 -1.98 -15.58 -6.16
N MET A 221 -1.09 -14.62 -6.00
CA MET A 221 -0.33 -14.42 -4.75
C MET A 221 -1.21 -13.75 -3.68
N GLY A 222 -2.28 -14.44 -3.27
CA GLY A 222 -3.17 -13.95 -2.23
C GLY A 222 -2.62 -14.18 -0.82
N THR A 223 -3.22 -13.53 0.16
CA THR A 223 -2.99 -13.82 1.58
C THR A 223 -3.98 -14.88 2.05
N TYR A 224 -3.49 -15.89 2.76
CA TYR A 224 -4.30 -16.94 3.37
C TYR A 224 -3.75 -17.33 4.74
N THR A 225 -4.47 -18.17 5.48
CA THR A 225 -4.06 -18.60 6.82
C THR A 225 -4.02 -20.12 6.92
N GLU A 226 -3.08 -20.62 7.70
CA GLU A 226 -3.00 -22.04 8.07
C GLU A 226 -2.99 -22.17 9.59
N LYS A 227 -3.65 -23.21 10.11
CA LYS A 227 -3.61 -23.58 11.52
C LYS A 227 -2.56 -24.66 11.74
N VAL A 228 -1.59 -24.37 12.56
CA VAL A 228 -0.56 -25.32 12.96
C VAL A 228 -0.73 -25.68 14.42
N GLN A 229 -0.74 -26.97 14.73
CA GLN A 229 -0.83 -27.44 16.11
C GLN A 229 0.48 -27.12 16.87
N ARG A 230 0.34 -26.54 18.07
CA ARG A 230 1.43 -26.23 18.98
C ARG A 230 1.07 -26.78 20.37
N GLY A 231 1.48 -28.01 20.64
CA GLY A 231 1.05 -28.72 21.85
C GLY A 231 -0.46 -28.97 21.87
N LEU A 232 -1.18 -28.40 22.84
CA LEU A 232 -2.65 -28.51 22.94
C LEU A 232 -3.38 -27.38 22.18
N ASP A 233 -2.66 -26.32 21.78
CA ASP A 233 -3.22 -25.15 21.12
C ASP A 233 -2.95 -25.13 19.61
N TYR A 234 -3.70 -24.28 18.90
CA TYR A 234 -3.46 -24.01 17.47
C TYR A 234 -2.94 -22.58 17.32
N GLN A 235 -1.86 -22.46 16.58
CA GLN A 235 -1.36 -21.17 16.11
C GLN A 235 -1.84 -20.93 14.68
N ARG A 236 -2.46 -19.76 14.43
CA ARG A 236 -2.76 -19.32 13.06
C ARG A 236 -1.50 -18.69 12.47
N LEU A 237 -1.06 -19.21 11.34
CA LEU A 237 0.03 -18.66 10.54
C LEU A 237 -0.58 -17.91 9.36
N GLN A 238 -0.05 -16.73 9.06
CA GLN A 238 -0.41 -15.96 7.88
C GLN A 238 0.63 -16.18 6.79
N ILE A 239 0.17 -16.54 5.61
CA ILE A 239 0.97 -16.65 4.40
C ILE A 239 0.57 -15.50 3.49
N SER A 240 1.54 -14.67 3.12
CA SER A 240 1.36 -13.51 2.26
C SER A 240 2.08 -13.77 0.95
N GLY A 241 1.31 -14.13 -0.10
CA GLY A 241 1.89 -14.65 -1.32
C GLY A 241 2.73 -15.91 -1.08
N PRO A 242 4.02 -15.92 -1.43
CA PRO A 242 4.93 -17.05 -1.16
C PRO A 242 5.59 -17.00 0.22
N LEU A 243 5.35 -15.95 1.03
CA LEU A 243 6.07 -15.68 2.25
C LEU A 243 5.24 -16.02 3.48
N LEU A 244 5.82 -16.75 4.43
CA LEU A 244 5.26 -16.94 5.75
C LEU A 244 5.55 -15.70 6.59
N MET A 245 4.76 -14.66 6.43
CA MET A 245 4.88 -13.43 7.20
C MET A 245 3.61 -12.59 7.17
N ASN A 246 3.51 -11.72 8.16
CA ASN A 246 2.40 -10.81 8.31
C ASN A 246 2.66 -9.48 7.60
N TRP A 247 1.58 -8.79 7.24
CA TRP A 247 1.61 -7.39 6.90
C TRP A 247 1.85 -6.55 8.15
N TYR A 248 2.43 -5.37 7.97
CA TYR A 248 2.58 -4.39 9.03
C TYR A 248 1.76 -3.14 8.72
N PHE A 249 1.34 -2.46 9.79
CA PHE A 249 0.89 -1.08 9.73
C PHE A 249 1.98 -0.21 10.31
N VAL A 250 2.43 0.79 9.53
CA VAL A 250 3.49 1.71 9.92
C VAL A 250 2.96 3.12 9.88
N SER A 251 3.03 3.81 11.00
CA SER A 251 2.71 5.23 11.16
C SER A 251 4.00 6.05 11.16
N ILE A 252 4.02 7.10 10.34
CA ILE A 252 5.14 8.03 10.22
C ILE A 252 4.59 9.44 10.42
N GLY A 253 5.26 10.24 11.24
CA GLY A 253 4.88 11.64 11.50
C GLY A 253 6.04 12.60 11.32
N LYS A 254 5.74 13.89 11.24
CA LYS A 254 6.77 14.95 11.26
C LYS A 254 7.47 14.99 12.60
N ILE A 255 8.79 15.12 12.58
CA ILE A 255 9.58 15.43 13.78
C ILE A 255 9.17 16.83 14.25
N ARG A 256 8.84 16.94 15.54
CA ARG A 256 8.42 18.19 16.19
C ARG A 256 9.60 19.02 16.66
#